data_92e934b8ecbcd069c48a58ff40d33c6b
#
_entry.id   92e934b8ecbcd069c48a58ff40d33c6b
#
_cell.length_a   1.000
_cell.length_b   1.000
_cell.length_c   1.000
_cell.angle_alpha   90.00
_cell.angle_beta   90.00
_cell.angle_gamma   90.00
#
_symmetry.space_group_name_H-M   'P 1'
#
loop_
_entity.id
_entity.type
_entity.pdbx_description
1 polymer ?
#
loop_
_entity_poly.entity_id
_entity_poly.type
_entity_poly.pdbx_seq_one_letter_code
_entity_poly.pdbx_strand_id
1 'polypeptide(L)'
;KELGAFIVEIAGKGVSPKSQKRISRMQLDIADIVRLTEVADNIISYTRHEIEENLVFSPAVMSDLQDMQKNINAMFAQTTLVLDHPDLERLNKARSIEDAIDKQRTDMVNAHLKRLERGECKPQSSNVFINLVGNLERCGDHLNFIAERSCSDLNKGDVNSNISLHP
;
A
#
# COMPACT_ATOMS: atom_id res chain seq x y z
N LYS A 1 14.05 -14.83 1.74
CA LYS A 1 14.32 -15.73 2.90
C LYS A 1 15.68 -15.41 3.54
N GLU A 2 16.75 -15.22 2.80
CA GLU A 2 18.12 -14.98 3.30
C GLU A 2 18.22 -13.70 4.15
N LEU A 3 17.64 -12.58 3.69
CA LEU A 3 17.67 -11.31 4.41
C LEU A 3 16.97 -11.40 5.78
N GLY A 4 15.83 -12.10 5.86
CA GLY A 4 15.13 -12.33 7.12
C GLY A 4 15.96 -13.15 8.12
N ALA A 5 16.62 -14.21 7.66
CA ALA A 5 17.51 -15.04 8.48
C ALA A 5 18.71 -14.22 9.01
N PHE A 6 19.32 -13.39 8.16
CA PHE A 6 20.42 -12.51 8.54
C PHE A 6 20.02 -11.50 9.64
N ILE A 7 18.83 -10.92 9.51
CA ILE A 7 18.31 -9.98 10.51
C ILE A 7 18.07 -10.68 11.87
N VAL A 8 17.54 -11.91 11.86
CA VAL A 8 17.37 -12.71 13.08
C VAL A 8 18.71 -13.03 13.75
N GLU A 9 19.73 -13.37 12.96
CA GLU A 9 21.08 -13.62 13.47
C GLU A 9 21.68 -12.37 14.16
N ILE A 10 21.53 -11.19 13.56
CA ILE A 10 21.98 -9.92 14.16
C ILE A 10 21.24 -9.66 15.48
N ALA A 11 19.92 -9.87 15.52
CA ALA A 11 19.11 -9.68 16.71
C ALA A 11 19.60 -10.55 17.89
N GLY A 12 20.08 -11.77 17.60
CA GLY A 12 20.61 -12.70 18.62
C GLY A 12 21.98 -12.31 19.20
N LYS A 13 22.69 -11.33 18.63
CA LYS A 13 24.05 -10.92 19.08
C LYS A 13 24.07 -9.86 20.20
N GLY A 14 22.99 -9.68 20.95
CA GLY A 14 22.97 -8.78 22.11
C GLY A 14 23.02 -7.29 21.77
N VAL A 15 22.28 -6.87 20.77
CA VAL A 15 22.18 -5.48 20.31
C VAL A 15 21.43 -4.57 21.30
N SER A 16 21.71 -3.27 21.25
CA SER A 16 21.05 -2.28 22.09
C SER A 16 19.52 -2.25 21.88
N PRO A 17 18.71 -1.80 22.88
CA PRO A 17 17.26 -1.67 22.71
C PRO A 17 16.84 -0.81 21.48
N LYS A 18 17.61 0.24 21.17
CA LYS A 18 17.41 1.08 19.98
C LYS A 18 17.63 0.29 18.68
N SER A 19 18.70 -0.51 18.64
CA SER A 19 18.99 -1.38 17.50
C SER A 19 17.93 -2.48 17.36
N GLN A 20 17.49 -3.07 18.47
CA GLN A 20 16.42 -4.07 18.47
C GLN A 20 15.12 -3.53 17.85
N LYS A 21 14.72 -2.31 18.24
CA LYS A 21 13.54 -1.66 17.67
C LYS A 21 13.68 -1.43 16.14
N ARG A 22 14.88 -0.99 15.69
CA ARG A 22 15.17 -0.81 14.27
C ARG A 22 15.09 -2.14 13.52
N ILE A 23 15.66 -3.20 14.07
CA ILE A 23 15.62 -4.55 13.50
C ILE A 23 14.16 -5.03 13.34
N SER A 24 13.34 -4.86 14.38
CA SER A 24 11.92 -5.24 14.31
C SER A 24 11.15 -4.50 13.23
N ARG A 25 11.43 -3.20 13.02
CA ARG A 25 10.83 -2.44 11.90
C ARG A 25 11.25 -2.99 10.54
N MET A 26 12.56 -3.25 10.37
CA MET A 26 13.05 -3.83 9.11
C MET A 26 12.41 -5.18 8.81
N GLN A 27 12.13 -6.01 9.82
CA GLN A 27 11.39 -7.27 9.65
C GLN A 27 9.96 -7.04 9.14
N LEU A 28 9.26 -6.03 9.67
CA LEU A 28 7.92 -5.67 9.22
C LEU A 28 7.94 -5.08 7.80
N ASP A 29 8.92 -4.25 7.47
CA ASP A 29 9.08 -3.69 6.12
C ASP A 29 9.34 -4.79 5.08
N ILE A 30 10.18 -5.79 5.42
CA ILE A 30 10.41 -6.96 4.57
C ILE A 30 9.11 -7.75 4.37
N ALA A 31 8.30 -7.92 5.43
CA ALA A 31 7.01 -8.59 5.31
C ALA A 31 6.07 -7.86 4.35
N ASP A 32 5.99 -6.52 4.43
CA ASP A 32 5.17 -5.73 3.50
C ASP A 32 5.71 -5.76 2.07
N ILE A 33 7.02 -5.75 1.86
CA ILE A 33 7.63 -5.93 0.53
C ILE A 33 7.25 -7.31 -0.05
N VAL A 34 7.27 -8.36 0.76
CA VAL A 34 6.82 -9.70 0.32
C VAL A 34 5.32 -9.66 -0.06
N ARG A 35 4.49 -8.99 0.74
CA ARG A 35 3.06 -8.81 0.41
C ARG A 35 2.84 -8.06 -0.90
N LEU A 36 3.63 -7.02 -1.17
CA LEU A 36 3.60 -6.32 -2.46
C LEU A 36 3.89 -7.25 -3.64
N THR A 37 4.83 -8.21 -3.50
CA THR A 37 5.09 -9.20 -4.54
C THR A 37 3.91 -10.17 -4.73
N GLU A 38 3.27 -10.62 -3.64
CA GLU A 38 2.06 -11.46 -3.70
C GLU A 38 0.89 -10.72 -4.38
N VAL A 39 0.72 -9.44 -4.09
CA VAL A 39 -0.29 -8.60 -4.74
C VAL A 39 -0.01 -8.45 -6.24
N ALA A 40 1.26 -8.25 -6.63
CA ALA A 40 1.66 -8.18 -8.03
C ALA A 40 1.35 -9.49 -8.77
N ASP A 41 1.64 -10.64 -8.17
CA ASP A 41 1.32 -11.96 -8.72
C ASP A 41 -0.21 -12.15 -8.89
N ASN A 42 -1.00 -11.68 -7.93
CA ASN A 42 -2.46 -11.69 -8.04
C ASN A 42 -2.95 -10.83 -9.22
N ILE A 43 -2.44 -9.61 -9.38
CA ILE A 43 -2.80 -8.72 -10.50
C ILE A 43 -2.47 -9.39 -11.84
N ILE A 44 -1.29 -9.98 -11.97
CA ILE A 44 -0.88 -10.72 -13.17
C ILE A 44 -1.84 -11.90 -13.43
N SER A 45 -2.22 -12.64 -12.40
CA SER A 45 -3.14 -13.78 -12.51
C SER A 45 -4.52 -13.35 -12.99
N TYR A 46 -5.09 -12.28 -12.43
CA TYR A 46 -6.39 -11.75 -12.86
C TYR A 46 -6.34 -11.18 -14.28
N THR A 47 -5.27 -10.49 -14.65
CA THR A 47 -5.09 -9.98 -16.02
C THR A 47 -4.96 -11.13 -17.03
N ARG A 48 -4.25 -12.20 -16.68
CA ARG A 48 -4.17 -13.39 -17.52
C ARG A 48 -5.54 -14.04 -17.72
N HIS A 49 -6.30 -14.20 -16.63
CA HIS A 49 -7.66 -14.74 -16.69
C HIS A 49 -8.58 -13.86 -17.57
N GLU A 50 -8.48 -12.54 -17.48
CA GLU A 50 -9.21 -11.61 -18.36
C GLU A 50 -8.93 -11.89 -19.83
N ILE A 51 -7.65 -12.07 -20.19
CA ILE A 51 -7.22 -12.33 -21.57
C ILE A 51 -7.72 -13.71 -22.05
N GLU A 52 -7.56 -14.75 -21.23
CA GLU A 52 -7.95 -16.14 -21.56
C GLU A 52 -9.45 -16.27 -21.78
N GLU A 53 -10.26 -15.61 -20.97
CA GLU A 53 -11.71 -15.63 -21.04
C GLU A 53 -12.30 -14.56 -22.00
N ASN A 54 -11.45 -13.79 -22.70
CA ASN A 54 -11.87 -12.69 -23.57
C ASN A 54 -12.84 -11.71 -22.89
N LEU A 55 -12.56 -11.40 -21.60
CA LEU A 55 -13.33 -10.41 -20.85
C LEU A 55 -12.92 -9.01 -21.31
N VAL A 56 -13.90 -8.19 -21.68
CA VAL A 56 -13.64 -6.84 -22.16
C VAL A 56 -14.14 -5.84 -21.14
N PHE A 57 -13.25 -5.01 -20.63
CA PHE A 57 -13.63 -3.85 -19.83
C PHE A 57 -14.05 -2.69 -20.73
N SER A 58 -15.03 -1.91 -20.27
CA SER A 58 -15.42 -0.69 -20.98
C SER A 58 -14.29 0.35 -20.96
N PRO A 59 -14.25 1.30 -21.93
CA PRO A 59 -13.27 2.38 -21.92
C PRO A 59 -13.25 3.18 -20.60
N ALA A 60 -14.41 3.35 -19.96
CA ALA A 60 -14.52 4.02 -18.67
C ALA A 60 -13.79 3.23 -17.56
N VAL A 61 -13.99 1.90 -17.50
CA VAL A 61 -13.28 1.03 -16.54
C VAL A 61 -11.77 1.06 -16.77
N MET A 62 -11.33 1.03 -18.02
CA MET A 62 -9.91 1.12 -18.37
C MET A 62 -9.30 2.45 -17.95
N SER A 63 -10.03 3.57 -18.11
CA SER A 63 -9.60 4.88 -17.64
C SER A 63 -9.46 4.91 -16.11
N ASP A 64 -10.46 4.39 -15.37
CA ASP A 64 -10.45 4.31 -13.93
C ASP A 64 -9.23 3.49 -13.40
N LEU A 65 -8.95 2.35 -14.05
CA LEU A 65 -7.79 1.50 -13.69
C LEU A 65 -6.45 2.21 -13.96
N GLN A 66 -6.34 2.95 -15.08
CA GLN A 66 -5.15 3.73 -15.40
C GLN A 66 -4.91 4.86 -14.41
N ASP A 67 -5.97 5.53 -13.96
CA ASP A 67 -5.85 6.60 -12.97
C ASP A 67 -5.48 6.04 -11.59
N MET A 68 -6.01 4.88 -11.21
CA MET A 68 -5.59 4.18 -9.99
C MET A 68 -4.11 3.77 -10.06
N GLN A 69 -3.64 3.27 -11.20
CA GLN A 69 -2.23 2.95 -11.43
C GLN A 69 -1.33 4.18 -11.23
N LYS A 70 -1.75 5.37 -11.70
CA LYS A 70 -1.00 6.63 -11.48
C LYS A 70 -0.88 6.95 -10.00
N ASN A 71 -1.97 6.79 -9.22
CA ASN A 71 -1.97 7.02 -7.79
C ASN A 71 -1.06 6.02 -7.05
N ILE A 72 -1.06 4.73 -7.43
CA ILE A 72 -0.14 3.73 -6.88
C ILE A 72 1.33 4.10 -7.19
N ASN A 73 1.63 4.53 -8.40
CA ASN A 73 2.98 4.99 -8.76
C ASN A 73 3.40 6.23 -7.96
N ALA A 74 2.48 7.17 -7.73
CA ALA A 74 2.72 8.33 -6.88
C ALA A 74 2.96 7.92 -5.41
N MET A 75 2.19 6.95 -4.90
CA MET A 75 2.37 6.39 -3.56
C MET A 75 3.74 5.72 -3.41
N PHE A 76 4.16 4.91 -4.39
CA PHE A 76 5.48 4.29 -4.39
C PHE A 76 6.60 5.32 -4.35
N ALA A 77 6.53 6.34 -5.21
CA ALA A 77 7.51 7.43 -5.24
C ALA A 77 7.55 8.20 -3.90
N GLN A 78 6.37 8.50 -3.33
CA GLN A 78 6.28 9.21 -2.06
C GLN A 78 6.81 8.38 -0.89
N THR A 79 6.51 7.07 -0.83
CA THR A 79 7.05 6.15 0.18
C THR A 79 8.58 6.08 0.10
N THR A 80 9.15 6.04 -1.12
CA THR A 80 10.60 6.07 -1.32
C THR A 80 11.21 7.36 -0.76
N LEU A 81 10.58 8.51 -1.00
CA LEU A 81 11.03 9.80 -0.43
C LEU A 81 10.95 9.82 1.10
N VAL A 82 9.93 9.20 1.69
CA VAL A 82 9.82 9.07 3.16
C VAL A 82 10.91 8.16 3.71
N LEU A 83 11.25 7.06 3.03
CA LEU A 83 12.32 6.15 3.42
C LEU A 83 13.69 6.85 3.41
N ASP A 84 13.98 7.60 2.37
CA ASP A 84 15.26 8.31 2.21
C ASP A 84 15.39 9.49 3.19
N HIS A 85 14.31 10.22 3.40
CA HIS A 85 14.26 11.43 4.23
C HIS A 85 12.98 11.44 5.09
N PRO A 86 12.94 10.70 6.21
CA PRO A 86 11.77 10.64 7.08
C PRO A 86 11.42 12.01 7.68
N ASP A 87 10.26 12.54 7.36
CA ASP A 87 9.66 13.71 7.99
C ASP A 87 8.12 13.67 7.96
N LEU A 88 7.47 14.49 8.78
CA LEU A 88 6.02 14.49 8.93
C LEU A 88 5.30 15.09 7.71
N GLU A 89 5.89 16.03 7.01
CA GLU A 89 5.29 16.62 5.80
C GLU A 89 5.18 15.58 4.69
N ARG A 90 6.29 14.85 4.44
CA ARG A 90 6.30 13.76 3.46
C ARG A 90 5.38 12.61 3.85
N LEU A 91 5.32 12.28 5.14
CA LEU A 91 4.39 11.26 5.65
C LEU A 91 2.94 11.68 5.43
N ASN A 92 2.57 12.92 5.76
CA ASN A 92 1.21 13.41 5.56
C ASN A 92 0.83 13.42 4.07
N LYS A 93 1.78 13.67 3.19
CA LYS A 93 1.56 13.55 1.74
C LYS A 93 1.33 12.10 1.33
N ALA A 94 2.07 11.13 1.87
CA ALA A 94 1.84 9.70 1.63
C ALA A 94 0.42 9.29 2.08
N ARG A 95 0.00 9.68 3.28
CA ARG A 95 -1.36 9.45 3.79
C ARG A 95 -2.43 10.02 2.87
N SER A 96 -2.24 11.26 2.41
CA SER A 96 -3.21 11.89 1.49
C SER A 96 -3.34 11.16 0.15
N ILE A 97 -2.26 10.53 -0.33
CA ILE A 97 -2.29 9.72 -1.55
C ILE A 97 -3.02 8.40 -1.27
N GLU A 98 -2.79 7.78 -0.13
CA GLU A 98 -3.46 6.55 0.29
C GLU A 98 -4.96 6.78 0.51
N ASP A 99 -5.38 7.83 1.21
CA ASP A 99 -6.78 8.25 1.33
C ASP A 99 -7.46 8.41 -0.04
N ALA A 100 -6.73 8.95 -1.03
CA ALA A 100 -7.22 9.10 -2.39
C ALA A 100 -7.38 7.75 -3.11
N ILE A 101 -6.49 6.78 -2.88
CA ILE A 101 -6.57 5.42 -3.42
C ILE A 101 -7.79 4.70 -2.84
N ASP A 102 -8.01 4.78 -1.53
CA ASP A 102 -9.15 4.18 -0.83
C ASP A 102 -10.48 4.72 -1.34
N LYS A 103 -10.55 6.05 -1.44
CA LYS A 103 -11.73 6.70 -2.01
C LYS A 103 -11.97 6.26 -3.45
N GLN A 104 -10.93 6.22 -4.27
CA GLN A 104 -11.02 5.82 -5.66
C GLN A 104 -11.50 4.36 -5.79
N ARG A 105 -10.96 3.43 -4.99
CA ARG A 105 -11.45 2.04 -4.92
C ARG A 105 -12.95 2.00 -4.66
N THR A 106 -13.41 2.73 -3.63
CA THR A 106 -14.82 2.77 -3.25
C THR A 106 -15.69 3.31 -4.38
N ASP A 107 -15.27 4.41 -5.01
CA ASP A 107 -16.00 5.04 -6.12
C ASP A 107 -16.06 4.12 -7.36
N MET A 108 -14.96 3.45 -7.69
CA MET A 108 -14.87 2.50 -8.81
C MET A 108 -15.79 1.30 -8.62
N VAL A 109 -15.80 0.70 -7.42
CA VAL A 109 -16.66 -0.45 -7.10
C VAL A 109 -18.13 -0.03 -7.16
N ASN A 110 -18.50 1.10 -6.58
CA ASN A 110 -19.87 1.61 -6.61
C ASN A 110 -20.34 1.92 -8.05
N ALA A 111 -19.48 2.52 -8.87
CA ALA A 111 -19.79 2.78 -10.28
C ALA A 111 -19.95 1.48 -11.06
N HIS A 112 -19.14 0.46 -10.78
CA HIS A 112 -19.24 -0.86 -11.40
C HIS A 112 -20.55 -1.56 -11.04
N LEU A 113 -20.96 -1.57 -9.77
CA LEU A 113 -22.23 -2.15 -9.33
C LEU A 113 -23.42 -1.50 -10.03
N LYS A 114 -23.44 -0.17 -10.18
CA LYS A 114 -24.47 0.54 -10.94
C LYS A 114 -24.51 0.14 -12.42
N ARG A 115 -23.36 -0.09 -13.05
CA ARG A 115 -23.29 -0.60 -14.44
C ARG A 115 -23.82 -2.02 -14.55
N LEU A 116 -23.51 -2.85 -13.56
CA LEU A 116 -24.03 -4.23 -13.51
C LEU A 116 -25.54 -4.27 -13.37
N GLU A 117 -26.14 -3.46 -12.48
CA GLU A 117 -27.58 -3.31 -12.33
C GLU A 117 -28.31 -2.88 -13.60
N ARG A 118 -27.63 -2.07 -14.43
CA ARG A 118 -28.16 -1.61 -15.72
C ARG A 118 -27.93 -2.59 -16.88
N GLY A 119 -27.26 -3.72 -16.62
CA GLY A 119 -26.88 -4.65 -17.67
C GLY A 119 -25.80 -4.15 -18.63
N GLU A 120 -25.04 -3.11 -18.23
CA GLU A 120 -23.99 -2.50 -19.04
C GLU A 120 -22.65 -3.26 -18.96
N CYS A 121 -22.53 -4.23 -18.05
CA CYS A 121 -21.37 -5.10 -17.94
C CYS A 121 -21.79 -6.56 -17.60
N LYS A 122 -20.90 -7.49 -17.97
CA LYS A 122 -21.16 -8.92 -17.72
C LYS A 122 -20.76 -9.30 -16.29
N PRO A 123 -21.56 -10.16 -15.59
CA PRO A 123 -21.21 -10.63 -14.26
C PRO A 123 -19.83 -11.30 -14.15
N GLN A 124 -19.39 -11.98 -15.24
CA GLN A 124 -18.10 -12.66 -15.28
C GLN A 124 -16.91 -11.70 -15.15
N SER A 125 -17.00 -10.50 -15.75
CA SER A 125 -15.95 -9.47 -15.62
C SER A 125 -15.95 -8.77 -14.26
N SER A 126 -17.07 -8.84 -13.51
CA SER A 126 -17.17 -8.20 -12.19
C SER A 126 -16.18 -8.76 -11.17
N ASN A 127 -16.03 -10.08 -11.12
CA ASN A 127 -15.10 -10.71 -10.19
C ASN A 127 -13.65 -10.28 -10.47
N VAL A 128 -13.25 -10.29 -11.72
CA VAL A 128 -11.89 -9.87 -12.13
C VAL A 128 -11.68 -8.40 -11.78
N PHE A 129 -12.63 -7.52 -12.13
CA PHE A 129 -12.55 -6.09 -11.86
C PHE A 129 -12.43 -5.78 -10.36
N ILE A 130 -13.31 -6.33 -9.54
CA ILE A 130 -13.32 -6.08 -8.08
C ILE A 130 -12.02 -6.56 -7.44
N ASN A 131 -11.51 -7.72 -7.86
CA ASN A 131 -10.24 -8.25 -7.36
C ASN A 131 -9.03 -7.42 -7.82
N LEU A 132 -9.00 -6.94 -9.08
CA LEU A 132 -7.95 -6.05 -9.55
C LEU A 132 -7.90 -4.76 -8.73
N VAL A 133 -9.05 -4.10 -8.56
CA VAL A 133 -9.16 -2.85 -7.80
C VAL A 133 -8.76 -3.05 -6.33
N GLY A 134 -9.21 -4.16 -5.71
CA GLY A 134 -8.84 -4.49 -4.32
C GLY A 134 -7.35 -4.83 -4.16
N ASN A 135 -6.70 -5.45 -5.15
CA ASN A 135 -5.25 -5.68 -5.09
C ASN A 135 -4.46 -4.37 -5.32
N LEU A 136 -4.93 -3.46 -6.16
CA LEU A 136 -4.31 -2.14 -6.33
C LEU A 136 -4.37 -1.32 -5.04
N GLU A 137 -5.50 -1.29 -4.34
CA GLU A 137 -5.64 -0.63 -3.03
C GLU A 137 -4.67 -1.24 -2.00
N ARG A 138 -4.56 -2.57 -1.92
CA ARG A 138 -3.58 -3.23 -1.03
C ARG A 138 -2.13 -2.83 -1.31
N CYS A 139 -1.77 -2.50 -2.56
CA CYS A 139 -0.47 -1.91 -2.84
C CYS A 139 -0.30 -0.58 -2.10
N GLY A 140 -1.32 0.28 -2.11
CA GLY A 140 -1.34 1.54 -1.36
C GLY A 140 -1.14 1.33 0.13
N ASP A 141 -1.91 0.42 0.74
CA ASP A 141 -1.83 0.05 2.15
C ASP A 141 -0.42 -0.35 2.58
N HIS A 142 0.17 -1.32 1.88
CA HIS A 142 1.51 -1.82 2.24
C HIS A 142 2.60 -0.75 2.08
N LEU A 143 2.48 0.12 1.06
CA LEU A 143 3.38 1.26 0.89
C LEU A 143 3.20 2.28 2.02
N ASN A 144 1.96 2.54 2.46
CA ASN A 144 1.67 3.42 3.58
C ASN A 144 2.22 2.88 4.90
N PHE A 145 2.07 1.57 5.18
CA PHE A 145 2.65 0.95 6.38
C PHE A 145 4.17 1.10 6.44
N ILE A 146 4.88 0.99 5.32
CA ILE A 146 6.32 1.22 5.24
C ILE A 146 6.64 2.70 5.55
N ALA A 147 5.91 3.65 4.96
CA ALA A 147 6.10 5.08 5.20
C ALA A 147 5.85 5.46 6.67
N GLU A 148 4.75 4.97 7.27
CA GLU A 148 4.40 5.17 8.68
C GLU A 148 5.49 4.69 9.64
N ARG A 149 6.01 3.48 9.42
CA ARG A 149 7.07 2.92 10.26
C ARG A 149 8.37 3.72 10.16
N SER A 150 8.68 4.26 8.99
CA SER A 150 9.87 5.09 8.79
C SER A 150 9.84 6.37 9.64
N CYS A 151 8.65 6.93 9.87
CA CYS A 151 8.45 8.13 10.68
C CYS A 151 8.04 7.84 12.13
N SER A 152 7.99 6.59 12.57
CA SER A 152 7.44 6.19 13.89
C SER A 152 8.21 6.74 15.11
N ASP A 153 9.44 7.22 14.95
CA ASP A 153 10.20 7.89 16.01
C ASP A 153 9.96 9.40 16.07
N LEU A 154 9.54 10.02 14.96
CA LEU A 154 9.25 11.45 14.89
C LEU A 154 8.00 11.81 15.71
N ASN A 155 6.98 10.95 15.68
CA ASN A 155 5.72 11.14 16.42
C ASN A 155 5.87 11.05 17.97
N LYS A 156 7.01 10.60 18.49
CA LYS A 156 7.26 10.49 19.93
C LYS A 156 7.96 11.71 20.54
N GLY A 157 8.51 12.58 19.71
CA GLY A 157 9.19 13.79 20.16
C GLY A 157 8.23 14.86 20.70
N ASP A 158 7.04 14.97 20.14
CA ASP A 158 6.08 16.03 20.48
C ASP A 158 5.26 15.75 21.75
N VAL A 159 5.18 14.48 22.20
CA VAL A 159 4.42 14.12 23.42
C VAL A 159 5.23 14.41 24.70
N ASN A 160 6.55 14.38 24.63
CA ASN A 160 7.41 14.63 25.81
C ASN A 160 7.77 16.12 26.02
N SER A 161 7.51 16.99 25.07
CA SER A 161 7.77 18.43 25.22
C SER A 161 6.67 19.20 26.00
N ASN A 162 5.51 18.58 26.23
CA ASN A 162 4.39 19.19 26.94
C ASN A 162 4.22 18.77 28.41
N ILE A 163 5.16 18.01 29.00
CA ILE A 163 5.07 17.55 30.41
C ILE A 163 6.07 18.27 31.33
N SER A 164 6.76 19.27 30.83
CA SER A 164 7.64 20.09 31.70
C SER A 164 7.24 21.54 31.66
N LEU A 165 6.23 21.92 32.44
CA LEU A 165 6.09 23.28 33.00
C LEU A 165 4.84 23.35 33.89
N HIS A 166 4.99 23.03 35.18
CA HIS A 166 4.43 23.89 36.23
C HIS A 166 5.12 23.55 37.54
N PRO A 167 5.61 24.60 38.27
CA PRO A 167 6.27 24.49 39.57
C PRO A 167 5.31 24.16 40.69
#